data_b10acc8b981dcc68dbac5c63dd0d773e
#
_entry.id   b10acc8b981dcc68dbac5c63dd0d773e
#
_cell.length_a   1.000
_cell.length_b   1.000
_cell.length_c   1.000
_cell.angle_alpha   90.00
_cell.angle_beta   90.00
_cell.angle_gamma   90.00
#
_symmetry.space_group_name_H-M   'P 1'
#
loop_
_entity.id
_entity.type
_entity.pdbx_description
1 polymer ?
#
loop_
_entity_poly.entity_id
_entity_poly.type
_entity_poly.pdbx_seq_one_letter_code
_entity_poly.pdbx_strand_id
1 'polypeptide(L)'
;MAMMGPMQKAIMEVKATIPKQILELAFLSNDNPRILVKRNLESVIRERVIEARVKVDCDLMGGIQVAIPLGQITPEVVDLWNVIYHIPKTFTQGRSIVSALSFSYGPGGSMGFSPAIYTAMNNMGSAGQHSPLTDALQGVYNSNAPIPIVSTAKVQLIGENVIHISDVNPIARSGYLRCMLENDEEMTNLKPASYECFSQLVIFATKAWIYNNLRIALDMGEIAMGQQLSIIKEIIDGYSDAE
;
A
#
# COMPACT_ATOMS: atom_id res chain seq x y z
N MET A 1 -4.08 25.97 -8.62
CA MET A 1 -3.54 25.67 -7.28
C MET A 1 -3.02 24.25 -7.31
N ALA A 2 -1.72 24.04 -7.08
CA ALA A 2 -1.20 22.68 -6.95
C ALA A 2 -1.81 22.05 -5.68
N MET A 3 -2.38 20.87 -5.81
CA MET A 3 -2.97 20.14 -4.68
C MET A 3 -1.81 19.72 -3.76
N MET A 4 -1.86 20.15 -2.50
CA MET A 4 -0.85 19.81 -1.52
C MET A 4 -0.87 18.30 -1.26
N GLY A 5 0.30 17.67 -1.23
CA GLY A 5 0.39 16.24 -0.95
C GLY A 5 -0.08 15.88 0.49
N PRO A 6 -0.56 14.66 0.72
CA PRO A 6 -1.07 14.26 2.03
C PRO A 6 -0.02 14.38 3.13
N MET A 7 1.23 14.05 2.86
CA MET A 7 2.34 14.19 3.80
C MET A 7 2.59 15.63 4.21
N GLN A 8 2.64 16.55 3.24
CA GLN A 8 2.86 17.97 3.52
C GLN A 8 1.69 18.55 4.32
N LYS A 9 0.44 18.20 3.96
CA LYS A 9 -0.74 18.61 4.71
C LYS A 9 -0.65 18.14 6.17
N ALA A 10 -0.37 16.87 6.41
CA ALA A 10 -0.27 16.32 7.75
C ALA A 10 0.81 17.02 8.61
N ILE A 11 1.99 17.24 8.06
CA ILE A 11 3.09 17.94 8.77
C ILE A 11 2.70 19.39 9.09
N MET A 12 2.00 20.09 8.18
CA MET A 12 1.54 21.45 8.44
C MET A 12 0.48 21.49 9.55
N GLU A 13 -0.44 20.54 9.57
CA GLU A 13 -1.46 20.44 10.62
C GLU A 13 -0.86 20.09 11.99
N VAL A 14 0.15 19.22 12.04
CA VAL A 14 0.93 18.97 13.26
C VAL A 14 1.53 20.27 13.80
N LYS A 15 2.18 21.06 12.94
CA LYS A 15 2.77 22.35 13.33
C LYS A 15 1.74 23.40 13.77
N ALA A 16 0.54 23.34 13.21
CA ALA A 16 -0.55 24.23 13.60
C ALA A 16 -1.21 23.84 14.92
N THR A 17 -1.28 22.54 15.21
CA THR A 17 -1.97 21.98 16.37
C THR A 17 -1.09 21.93 17.62
N ILE A 18 0.20 21.59 17.46
CA ILE A 18 1.12 21.40 18.58
C ILE A 18 2.05 22.61 18.69
N PRO A 19 2.21 23.20 19.89
CA PRO A 19 3.10 24.32 20.09
C PRO A 19 4.53 24.04 19.63
N LYS A 20 5.10 24.98 18.87
CA LYS A 20 6.44 24.85 18.29
C LYS A 20 7.53 24.53 19.33
N GLN A 21 7.43 25.13 20.52
CA GLN A 21 8.37 24.92 21.63
C GLN A 21 8.39 23.45 22.09
N ILE A 22 7.22 22.81 22.16
CA ILE A 22 7.09 21.40 22.55
C ILE A 22 7.66 20.50 21.45
N LEU A 23 7.38 20.82 20.18
CA LEU A 23 7.96 20.09 19.06
C LEU A 23 9.49 20.17 19.03
N GLU A 24 10.05 21.38 19.23
CA GLU A 24 11.51 21.56 19.28
C GLU A 24 12.12 20.81 20.45
N LEU A 25 11.49 20.89 21.62
CA LEU A 25 11.94 20.15 22.81
C LEU A 25 11.91 18.64 22.60
N ALA A 26 10.84 18.11 22.02
CA ALA A 26 10.66 16.67 21.87
C ALA A 26 11.56 16.07 20.77
N PHE A 27 11.71 16.76 19.66
CA PHE A 27 12.36 16.22 18.47
C PHE A 27 13.81 16.67 18.27
N LEU A 28 14.19 17.85 18.76
CA LEU A 28 15.52 18.44 18.52
C LEU A 28 16.42 18.44 19.77
N SER A 29 15.87 18.33 20.99
CA SER A 29 16.67 18.40 22.22
C SER A 29 17.65 17.23 22.41
N ASN A 30 17.33 16.06 21.84
CA ASN A 30 18.15 14.85 21.96
C ASN A 30 19.21 14.71 20.85
N ASP A 31 19.31 15.67 19.94
CA ASP A 31 20.36 15.63 18.92
C ASP A 31 21.73 15.92 19.56
N ASN A 32 22.65 14.97 19.43
CA ASN A 32 24.02 15.10 19.92
C ASN A 32 24.62 16.43 19.44
N PRO A 33 25.12 17.32 20.33
CA PRO A 33 25.69 18.62 19.95
C PRO A 33 26.93 18.50 19.03
N ARG A 34 27.43 17.28 18.82
CA ARG A 34 28.55 17.00 17.91
C ARG A 34 28.12 16.85 16.42
N ILE A 35 26.82 16.74 16.13
CA ILE A 35 26.34 16.66 14.76
C ILE A 35 26.03 18.08 14.30
N LEU A 36 26.94 18.66 13.54
CA LEU A 36 26.85 20.02 12.95
C LEU A 36 25.69 20.22 11.95
N VAL A 37 24.98 19.17 11.59
CA VAL A 37 23.85 19.25 10.67
C VAL A 37 22.59 19.57 11.46
N LYS A 38 22.11 20.79 11.32
CA LYS A 38 20.84 21.24 11.88
C LYS A 38 19.71 20.45 11.18
N ARG A 39 19.24 19.39 11.82
CA ARG A 39 18.13 18.59 11.27
C ARG A 39 16.88 19.46 11.18
N ASN A 40 16.16 19.33 10.07
CA ASN A 40 14.89 20.01 9.93
C ASN A 40 13.84 19.29 10.79
N LEU A 41 13.06 20.04 11.57
CA LEU A 41 11.98 19.49 12.41
C LEU A 41 11.03 18.60 11.60
N GLU A 42 10.71 18.99 10.36
CA GLU A 42 9.84 18.20 9.49
C GLU A 42 10.41 16.84 9.15
N SER A 43 11.72 16.77 8.84
CA SER A 43 12.36 15.50 8.51
C SER A 43 12.42 14.56 9.70
N VAL A 44 12.60 15.11 10.93
CA VAL A 44 12.63 14.29 12.15
C VAL A 44 11.25 13.78 12.53
N ILE A 45 10.20 14.59 12.37
CA ILE A 45 8.81 14.14 12.57
C ILE A 45 8.46 13.05 11.55
N ARG A 46 8.84 13.26 10.28
CA ARG A 46 8.62 12.27 9.23
C ARG A 46 9.28 10.93 9.57
N GLU A 47 10.57 10.94 9.89
CA GLU A 47 11.35 9.74 10.19
C GLU A 47 10.85 9.00 11.44
N ARG A 48 10.64 9.73 12.56
CA ARG A 48 10.35 9.12 13.86
C ARG A 48 8.89 8.77 14.11
N VAL A 49 7.97 9.48 13.47
CA VAL A 49 6.53 9.29 13.69
C VAL A 49 5.86 8.69 12.46
N ILE A 50 6.02 9.34 11.29
CA ILE A 50 5.25 8.93 10.12
C ILE A 50 5.80 7.63 9.54
N GLU A 51 7.09 7.56 9.25
CA GLU A 51 7.70 6.37 8.65
C GLU A 51 7.81 5.20 9.64
N ALA A 52 8.14 5.50 10.90
CA ALA A 52 8.34 4.47 11.91
C ALA A 52 7.04 3.83 12.42
N ARG A 53 5.91 4.55 12.42
CA ARG A 53 4.64 4.06 13.00
C ARG A 53 3.48 4.21 12.03
N VAL A 54 3.12 5.43 11.65
CA VAL A 54 1.89 5.71 10.90
C VAL A 54 1.86 5.01 9.55
N LYS A 55 2.98 5.03 8.81
CA LYS A 55 3.07 4.36 7.50
C LYS A 55 2.93 2.85 7.66
N VAL A 56 3.58 2.26 8.66
CA VAL A 56 3.50 0.81 8.92
C VAL A 56 2.06 0.41 9.22
N ASP A 57 1.37 1.16 10.07
CA ASP A 57 -0.04 0.89 10.39
C ASP A 57 -0.95 1.05 9.16
N CYS A 58 -0.70 2.07 8.34
CA CYS A 58 -1.42 2.27 7.07
C CYS A 58 -1.18 1.12 6.09
N ASP A 59 0.05 0.62 5.99
CA ASP A 59 0.42 -0.49 5.10
C ASP A 59 -0.22 -1.81 5.55
N LEU A 60 -0.32 -2.05 6.86
CA LEU A 60 -1.03 -3.21 7.42
C LEU A 60 -2.55 -3.15 7.15
N MET A 61 -3.14 -1.97 7.18
CA MET A 61 -4.58 -1.77 6.88
C MET A 61 -4.89 -1.92 5.39
N GLY A 62 -3.92 -1.74 4.53
CA GLY A 62 -4.02 -1.83 3.08
C GLY A 62 -3.27 -0.72 2.36
N GLY A 63 -2.94 -1.00 1.11
CA GLY A 63 -2.24 -0.07 0.24
C GLY A 63 -2.98 0.10 -1.09
N ILE A 64 -2.22 0.22 -2.18
CA ILE A 64 -2.77 0.26 -3.53
C ILE A 64 -3.11 -1.13 -4.01
N GLN A 65 -4.33 -1.27 -4.52
CA GLN A 65 -4.71 -2.45 -5.27
C GLN A 65 -4.21 -2.35 -6.71
N VAL A 66 -3.40 -3.32 -7.12
CA VAL A 66 -2.87 -3.43 -8.49
C VAL A 66 -3.15 -4.80 -9.06
N ALA A 67 -3.10 -4.87 -10.40
CA ALA A 67 -3.16 -6.12 -11.15
C ALA A 67 -1.81 -6.34 -11.84
N ILE A 68 -1.10 -7.38 -11.45
CA ILE A 68 0.21 -7.74 -12.00
C ILE A 68 0.04 -8.82 -13.07
N PRO A 69 0.53 -8.61 -14.30
CA PRO A 69 0.46 -9.62 -15.35
C PRO A 69 1.49 -10.73 -15.08
N LEU A 70 1.02 -11.94 -14.77
CA LEU A 70 1.89 -13.08 -14.49
C LEU A 70 2.47 -13.74 -15.76
N GLY A 71 1.90 -13.46 -16.93
CA GLY A 71 2.40 -14.03 -18.20
C GLY A 71 3.84 -13.65 -18.56
N GLN A 72 4.38 -12.60 -17.92
CA GLN A 72 5.76 -12.15 -18.11
C GLN A 72 6.72 -12.70 -17.05
N ILE A 73 6.20 -13.42 -16.06
CA ILE A 73 6.97 -13.94 -14.93
C ILE A 73 7.05 -15.47 -15.07
N THR A 74 8.25 -16.02 -14.99
CA THR A 74 8.44 -17.46 -15.06
C THR A 74 7.94 -18.12 -13.78
N PRO A 75 6.94 -19.03 -13.88
CA PRO A 75 6.43 -19.73 -12.71
C PRO A 75 7.38 -20.86 -12.29
N GLU A 76 7.50 -21.05 -10.99
CA GLU A 76 8.05 -22.27 -10.41
C GLU A 76 6.90 -23.26 -10.22
N VAL A 77 6.93 -24.36 -10.99
CA VAL A 77 5.87 -25.37 -10.95
C VAL A 77 6.18 -26.36 -9.84
N VAL A 78 5.34 -26.37 -8.81
CA VAL A 78 5.45 -27.32 -7.70
C VAL A 78 4.81 -28.65 -8.11
N ASP A 79 3.59 -28.58 -8.63
CA ASP A 79 2.87 -29.71 -9.19
C ASP A 79 1.90 -29.27 -10.32
N LEU A 80 1.02 -30.19 -10.76
CA LEU A 80 0.11 -29.92 -11.88
C LEU A 80 -0.83 -28.71 -11.61
N TRP A 81 -1.22 -28.49 -10.34
CA TRP A 81 -2.22 -27.53 -9.92
C TRP A 81 -1.67 -26.39 -9.07
N ASN A 82 -0.41 -26.52 -8.61
CA ASN A 82 0.21 -25.57 -7.69
C ASN A 82 1.43 -24.92 -8.33
N VAL A 83 1.47 -23.61 -8.27
CA VAL A 83 2.51 -22.79 -8.90
C VAL A 83 2.96 -21.69 -7.95
N ILE A 84 4.26 -21.46 -7.90
CA ILE A 84 4.85 -20.36 -7.15
C ILE A 84 5.36 -19.30 -8.13
N TYR A 85 5.06 -18.04 -7.85
CA TYR A 85 5.56 -16.89 -8.58
C TYR A 85 6.43 -16.03 -7.68
N HIS A 86 7.67 -15.81 -8.10
CA HIS A 86 8.56 -14.82 -7.53
C HIS A 86 8.38 -13.50 -8.29
N ILE A 87 7.73 -12.52 -7.69
CA ILE A 87 7.39 -11.26 -8.35
C ILE A 87 8.55 -10.29 -8.20
N PRO A 88 9.23 -9.92 -9.30
CA PRO A 88 10.31 -8.95 -9.27
C PRO A 88 9.79 -7.57 -8.82
N LYS A 89 10.58 -6.84 -8.03
CA LYS A 89 10.26 -5.47 -7.57
C LYS A 89 10.05 -4.46 -8.72
N THR A 90 10.47 -4.80 -9.93
CA THR A 90 10.20 -4.00 -11.15
C THR A 90 8.70 -3.91 -11.46
N PHE A 91 7.92 -4.96 -11.20
CA PHE A 91 6.47 -4.97 -11.42
C PHE A 91 5.70 -4.24 -10.31
N THR A 92 6.30 -4.10 -9.14
CA THR A 92 5.70 -3.44 -7.98
C THR A 92 6.26 -2.03 -7.74
N GLN A 93 7.07 -1.51 -8.66
CA GLN A 93 7.75 -0.21 -8.51
C GLN A 93 8.59 -0.10 -7.23
N GLY A 94 9.29 -1.16 -6.87
CA GLY A 94 10.13 -1.24 -5.69
C GLY A 94 9.40 -1.55 -4.38
N ARG A 95 8.07 -1.63 -4.39
CA ARG A 95 7.23 -1.86 -3.20
C ARG A 95 7.03 -3.34 -2.92
N SER A 96 6.75 -3.67 -1.66
CA SER A 96 6.42 -5.03 -1.25
C SER A 96 4.92 -5.31 -1.40
N ILE A 97 4.56 -6.56 -1.61
CA ILE A 97 3.18 -7.02 -1.64
C ILE A 97 2.75 -7.28 -0.20
N VAL A 98 1.72 -6.56 0.25
CA VAL A 98 1.15 -6.71 1.60
C VAL A 98 0.17 -7.87 1.63
N SER A 99 -0.66 -8.01 0.60
CA SER A 99 -1.62 -9.11 0.51
C SER A 99 -1.93 -9.49 -0.92
N ALA A 100 -2.18 -10.78 -1.12
CA ALA A 100 -2.65 -11.32 -2.39
C ALA A 100 -4.17 -11.53 -2.29
N LEU A 101 -4.93 -10.96 -3.24
CA LEU A 101 -6.39 -10.94 -3.18
C LEU A 101 -7.01 -12.04 -4.04
N SER A 102 -6.66 -12.07 -5.31
CA SER A 102 -7.24 -13.03 -6.24
C SER A 102 -6.37 -13.17 -7.49
N PHE A 103 -6.53 -14.31 -8.13
CA PHE A 103 -6.01 -14.55 -9.46
C PHE A 103 -7.15 -14.50 -10.48
N SER A 104 -6.94 -13.82 -11.60
CA SER A 104 -7.87 -13.79 -12.71
C SER A 104 -7.15 -14.14 -14.00
N TYR A 105 -7.82 -14.90 -14.85
CA TYR A 105 -7.29 -15.18 -16.17
C TYR A 105 -7.28 -13.89 -17.01
N GLY A 106 -6.29 -13.74 -17.92
CA GLY A 106 -6.05 -12.53 -18.70
C GLY A 106 -7.22 -12.11 -19.61
N PRO A 107 -7.08 -11.02 -20.40
CA PRO A 107 -8.18 -10.44 -21.16
C PRO A 107 -8.77 -11.39 -22.22
N GLY A 108 -8.08 -12.46 -22.58
CA GLY A 108 -8.70 -13.61 -23.24
C GLY A 108 -9.38 -14.57 -22.27
N GLY A 109 -9.14 -14.42 -20.98
CA GLY A 109 -9.61 -15.28 -19.91
C GLY A 109 -10.94 -14.90 -19.29
N SER A 110 -11.56 -13.81 -19.75
CA SER A 110 -12.96 -13.54 -19.43
C SER A 110 -13.90 -14.66 -19.90
N MET A 111 -13.40 -15.58 -20.71
CA MET A 111 -14.16 -16.69 -21.26
C MET A 111 -13.60 -18.08 -20.90
N GLY A 112 -12.60 -18.19 -20.01
CA GLY A 112 -12.01 -19.50 -19.67
C GLY A 112 -11.30 -20.22 -20.83
N PHE A 113 -11.15 -19.56 -21.94
CA PHE A 113 -10.49 -20.11 -23.10
C PHE A 113 -9.00 -19.75 -23.09
N SER A 114 -8.16 -20.73 -23.32
CA SER A 114 -6.76 -20.52 -23.61
C SER A 114 -6.60 -19.54 -24.78
N PRO A 115 -5.59 -18.65 -24.76
CA PRO A 115 -5.25 -17.82 -25.91
C PRO A 115 -5.15 -18.65 -27.21
N ALA A 116 -4.73 -19.92 -27.12
CA ALA A 116 -4.71 -20.83 -28.26
C ALA A 116 -6.09 -21.14 -28.84
N ILE A 117 -7.12 -21.27 -27.99
CA ILE A 117 -8.51 -21.50 -28.46
C ILE A 117 -9.06 -20.20 -29.04
N TYR A 118 -8.78 -19.05 -28.43
CA TYR A 118 -9.18 -17.74 -28.99
C TYR A 118 -8.49 -17.47 -30.32
N THR A 119 -7.21 -17.78 -30.46
CA THR A 119 -6.46 -17.65 -31.71
C THR A 119 -6.98 -18.66 -32.76
N ALA A 120 -7.29 -19.90 -32.36
CA ALA A 120 -7.86 -20.89 -33.21
C ALA A 120 -9.27 -20.49 -33.72
N MET A 121 -10.11 -19.96 -32.83
CA MET A 121 -11.45 -19.46 -33.23
C MET A 121 -11.34 -18.22 -34.13
N ASN A 122 -10.43 -17.27 -33.89
CA ASN A 122 -10.16 -16.15 -34.78
C ASN A 122 -9.58 -16.60 -36.12
N ASN A 123 -8.70 -17.58 -36.13
CA ASN A 123 -8.15 -18.13 -37.37
C ASN A 123 -9.18 -18.95 -38.16
N MET A 124 -10.14 -19.58 -37.50
CA MET A 124 -11.30 -20.19 -38.21
C MET A 124 -12.19 -19.14 -38.84
N GLY A 125 -12.30 -17.94 -38.24
CA GLY A 125 -13.04 -16.82 -38.86
C GLY A 125 -12.26 -16.08 -39.94
N SER A 126 -10.94 -16.11 -39.96
CA SER A 126 -10.11 -15.45 -40.98
C SER A 126 -9.89 -16.27 -42.25
N ALA A 127 -10.33 -17.51 -42.29
CA ALA A 127 -10.24 -18.37 -43.48
C ALA A 127 -11.30 -18.06 -44.54
N GLY A 128 -11.85 -16.85 -44.58
CA GLY A 128 -12.66 -16.30 -45.69
C GLY A 128 -14.03 -16.93 -45.89
N GLN A 129 -14.50 -17.76 -45.00
CA GLN A 129 -15.84 -18.31 -45.03
C GLN A 129 -16.59 -17.88 -43.76
N HIS A 130 -17.27 -16.72 -43.85
CA HIS A 130 -18.35 -16.39 -42.93
C HIS A 130 -19.50 -17.39 -43.17
N SER A 131 -19.45 -18.48 -42.40
CA SER A 131 -20.60 -19.38 -42.35
C SER A 131 -21.66 -18.73 -41.44
N PRO A 132 -22.95 -18.72 -41.84
CA PRO A 132 -24.04 -18.24 -40.97
C PRO A 132 -24.03 -18.90 -39.57
N LEU A 133 -23.47 -20.10 -39.46
CA LEU A 133 -23.31 -20.84 -38.23
C LEU A 133 -22.24 -20.22 -37.32
N THR A 134 -21.11 -19.78 -37.88
CA THR A 134 -20.04 -19.10 -37.12
C THR A 134 -20.51 -17.73 -36.65
N ASP A 135 -21.26 -16.99 -37.47
CA ASP A 135 -21.82 -15.69 -37.06
C ASP A 135 -22.90 -15.86 -35.98
N ALA A 136 -23.75 -16.90 -36.08
CA ALA A 136 -24.73 -17.22 -35.04
C ALA A 136 -24.04 -17.63 -33.72
N LEU A 137 -23.01 -18.47 -33.78
CA LEU A 137 -22.20 -18.83 -32.61
C LEU A 137 -21.51 -17.60 -32.00
N GLN A 138 -20.94 -16.73 -32.81
CA GLN A 138 -20.31 -15.49 -32.37
C GLN A 138 -21.35 -14.53 -31.75
N GLY A 139 -22.56 -14.48 -32.33
CA GLY A 139 -23.68 -13.74 -31.77
C GLY A 139 -24.14 -14.26 -30.40
N VAL A 140 -24.21 -15.59 -30.23
CA VAL A 140 -24.49 -16.21 -28.93
C VAL A 140 -23.39 -15.96 -27.92
N TYR A 141 -22.13 -16.00 -28.32
CA TYR A 141 -21.00 -15.69 -27.45
C TYR A 141 -20.99 -14.22 -27.05
N ASN A 142 -21.27 -13.30 -27.96
CA ASN A 142 -21.29 -11.86 -27.70
C ASN A 142 -22.53 -11.43 -26.91
N SER A 143 -23.64 -12.15 -27.00
CA SER A 143 -24.87 -11.87 -26.25
C SER A 143 -24.83 -12.38 -24.80
N ASN A 144 -24.01 -13.38 -24.54
CA ASN A 144 -23.70 -13.74 -23.19
C ASN A 144 -22.72 -12.68 -22.64
N ALA A 145 -23.25 -11.70 -21.90
CA ALA A 145 -22.43 -10.77 -21.12
C ALA A 145 -21.31 -11.59 -20.42
N PRO A 146 -20.06 -11.16 -20.51
CA PRO A 146 -18.97 -11.93 -19.94
C PRO A 146 -19.26 -12.09 -18.44
N ILE A 147 -19.74 -13.27 -18.08
CA ILE A 147 -19.83 -13.65 -16.68
C ILE A 147 -18.38 -13.64 -16.21
N PRO A 148 -18.00 -12.78 -15.25
CA PRO A 148 -16.65 -12.81 -14.73
C PRO A 148 -16.41 -14.23 -14.22
N ILE A 149 -15.56 -14.98 -14.88
CA ILE A 149 -15.17 -16.30 -14.41
C ILE A 149 -14.43 -16.06 -13.11
N VAL A 150 -15.11 -16.29 -12.02
CA VAL A 150 -14.51 -16.30 -10.70
C VAL A 150 -13.52 -17.43 -10.71
N SER A 151 -12.23 -17.10 -10.71
CA SER A 151 -11.18 -18.09 -10.61
C SER A 151 -11.35 -18.83 -9.28
N THR A 152 -11.38 -20.16 -9.34
CA THR A 152 -11.37 -21.03 -8.15
C THR A 152 -9.97 -21.09 -7.52
N ALA A 153 -8.97 -20.55 -8.22
CA ALA A 153 -7.60 -20.54 -7.76
C ALA A 153 -7.46 -19.77 -6.43
N LYS A 154 -6.87 -20.42 -5.45
CA LYS A 154 -6.56 -19.83 -4.16
C LYS A 154 -5.19 -19.19 -4.23
N VAL A 155 -5.08 -17.98 -3.74
CA VAL A 155 -3.86 -17.20 -3.77
C VAL A 155 -3.37 -16.95 -2.34
N GLN A 156 -2.11 -17.24 -2.08
CA GLN A 156 -1.49 -17.03 -0.78
C GLN A 156 -0.13 -16.34 -0.93
N LEU A 157 0.12 -15.35 -0.10
CA LEU A 157 1.44 -14.74 0.05
C LEU A 157 2.25 -15.60 1.03
N ILE A 158 3.33 -16.22 0.56
CA ILE A 158 4.16 -17.12 1.37
C ILE A 158 5.52 -16.53 1.74
N GLY A 159 5.86 -15.39 1.17
CA GLY A 159 7.10 -14.66 1.44
C GLY A 159 7.08 -13.26 0.85
N GLU A 160 8.13 -12.49 1.03
CA GLU A 160 8.22 -11.16 0.43
C GLU A 160 8.16 -11.28 -1.10
N ASN A 161 7.07 -10.78 -1.69
CA ASN A 161 6.79 -10.86 -3.14
C ASN A 161 6.76 -12.29 -3.71
N VAL A 162 6.55 -13.30 -2.87
CA VAL A 162 6.44 -14.71 -3.28
C VAL A 162 5.01 -15.17 -3.09
N ILE A 163 4.37 -15.53 -4.18
CA ILE A 163 2.97 -15.88 -4.25
C ILE A 163 2.80 -17.35 -4.64
N HIS A 164 2.08 -18.08 -3.84
CA HIS A 164 1.63 -19.43 -4.14
C HIS A 164 0.20 -19.38 -4.67
N ILE A 165 -0.03 -19.99 -5.81
CA ILE A 165 -1.36 -20.12 -6.41
C ILE A 165 -1.69 -21.60 -6.54
N SER A 166 -2.77 -22.02 -5.90
CA SER A 166 -3.29 -23.39 -5.97
C SER A 166 -4.58 -23.43 -6.78
N ASP A 167 -4.88 -24.63 -7.30
CA ASP A 167 -6.03 -24.88 -8.16
C ASP A 167 -5.99 -24.08 -9.48
N VAL A 168 -4.80 -23.80 -9.99
CA VAL A 168 -4.61 -23.15 -11.30
C VAL A 168 -4.80 -24.14 -12.43
N ASN A 169 -5.57 -23.78 -13.43
CA ASN A 169 -5.63 -24.57 -14.63
C ASN A 169 -4.24 -24.56 -15.35
N PRO A 170 -3.59 -25.70 -15.55
CA PRO A 170 -2.24 -25.77 -16.13
C PRO A 170 -2.16 -25.22 -17.56
N ILE A 171 -3.27 -25.16 -18.27
CA ILE A 171 -3.35 -24.63 -19.63
C ILE A 171 -3.37 -23.10 -19.65
N ALA A 172 -3.93 -22.47 -18.61
CA ALA A 172 -4.09 -21.02 -18.52
C ALA A 172 -3.11 -20.40 -17.53
N ARG A 173 -1.80 -20.58 -17.80
CA ARG A 173 -0.72 -20.01 -16.96
C ARG A 173 -0.60 -18.48 -17.07
N SER A 174 -1.24 -17.87 -18.05
CA SER A 174 -1.26 -16.41 -18.20
C SER A 174 -2.47 -15.83 -17.51
N GLY A 175 -2.25 -15.01 -16.50
CA GLY A 175 -3.31 -14.33 -15.77
C GLY A 175 -2.82 -13.08 -15.10
N TYR A 176 -3.72 -12.43 -14.40
CA TYR A 176 -3.44 -11.26 -13.58
C TYR A 176 -3.60 -11.61 -12.11
N LEU A 177 -2.59 -11.30 -11.35
CA LEU A 177 -2.65 -11.32 -9.90
C LEU A 177 -3.18 -9.98 -9.41
N ARG A 178 -4.28 -9.98 -8.67
CA ARG A 178 -4.73 -8.81 -7.92
C ARG A 178 -4.13 -8.87 -6.54
N CYS A 179 -3.37 -7.87 -6.19
CA CYS A 179 -2.69 -7.76 -4.90
C CYS A 179 -2.75 -6.33 -4.38
N MET A 180 -2.46 -6.19 -3.11
CA MET A 180 -2.26 -4.90 -2.46
C MET A 180 -0.77 -4.69 -2.24
N LEU A 181 -0.26 -3.54 -2.70
CA LEU A 181 1.10 -3.08 -2.46
C LEU A 181 1.14 -2.12 -1.29
N GLU A 182 2.29 -2.00 -0.66
CA GLU A 182 2.59 -0.93 0.29
C GLU A 182 2.29 0.45 -0.31
N ASN A 183 2.00 1.40 0.57
CA ASN A 183 1.92 2.79 0.16
C ASN A 183 3.31 3.32 -0.23
N ASP A 184 3.33 4.32 -1.09
CA ASP A 184 4.57 5.03 -1.42
C ASP A 184 5.00 5.95 -0.26
N GLU A 185 6.26 6.41 -0.29
CA GLU A 185 6.82 7.27 0.76
C GLU A 185 6.05 8.58 0.95
N GLU A 186 5.47 9.13 -0.11
CA GLU A 186 4.70 10.37 -0.07
C GLU A 186 3.19 10.15 0.13
N MET A 187 2.74 8.89 0.27
CA MET A 187 1.32 8.53 0.44
C MET A 187 0.42 9.09 -0.68
N THR A 188 0.95 9.23 -1.90
CA THR A 188 0.25 9.87 -3.03
C THR A 188 -1.01 9.12 -3.45
N ASN A 189 -1.10 7.87 -3.06
CA ASN A 189 -2.19 6.97 -3.40
C ASN A 189 -3.43 7.12 -2.51
N LEU A 190 -3.33 7.92 -1.45
CA LEU A 190 -4.48 8.22 -0.61
C LEU A 190 -5.52 9.03 -1.39
N LYS A 191 -6.77 8.67 -1.19
CA LYS A 191 -7.87 9.45 -1.77
C LYS A 191 -7.94 10.81 -1.05
N PRO A 192 -8.23 11.91 -1.76
CA PRO A 192 -8.35 13.25 -1.14
C PRO A 192 -9.32 13.30 0.05
N ALA A 193 -10.39 12.50 0.02
CA ALA A 193 -11.33 12.39 1.14
C ALA A 193 -10.70 11.81 2.42
N SER A 194 -9.61 11.05 2.30
CA SER A 194 -8.92 10.45 3.45
C SER A 194 -7.77 11.31 4.00
N TYR A 195 -7.45 12.45 3.36
CA TYR A 195 -6.34 13.31 3.80
C TYR A 195 -6.54 13.85 5.21
N GLU A 196 -7.78 14.19 5.55
CA GLU A 196 -8.11 14.70 6.88
C GLU A 196 -7.90 13.63 7.95
N CYS A 197 -8.43 12.43 7.73
CA CYS A 197 -8.24 11.30 8.66
C CYS A 197 -6.75 10.95 8.82
N PHE A 198 -5.99 10.98 7.73
CA PHE A 198 -4.55 10.76 7.77
C PHE A 198 -3.82 11.85 8.58
N SER A 199 -4.17 13.13 8.37
CA SER A 199 -3.60 14.23 9.15
C SER A 199 -3.89 14.09 10.64
N GLN A 200 -5.12 13.73 11.00
CA GLN A 200 -5.50 13.50 12.40
C GLN A 200 -4.73 12.33 13.01
N LEU A 201 -4.58 11.22 12.26
CA LEU A 201 -3.78 10.08 12.70
C LEU A 201 -2.33 10.49 12.99
N VAL A 202 -1.72 11.29 12.11
CA VAL A 202 -0.35 11.79 12.31
C VAL A 202 -0.27 12.71 13.54
N ILE A 203 -1.28 13.57 13.78
CA ILE A 203 -1.34 14.43 14.97
C ILE A 203 -1.40 13.58 16.24
N PHE A 204 -2.28 12.58 16.31
CA PHE A 204 -2.39 11.70 17.48
C PHE A 204 -1.11 10.91 17.70
N ALA A 205 -0.54 10.31 16.65
CA ALA A 205 0.73 9.61 16.75
C ALA A 205 1.88 10.51 17.24
N THR A 206 1.89 11.78 16.78
CA THR A 206 2.89 12.76 17.24
C THR A 206 2.69 13.12 18.71
N LYS A 207 1.45 13.32 19.15
CA LYS A 207 1.13 13.58 20.58
C LYS A 207 1.52 12.41 21.47
N ALA A 208 1.18 11.19 21.09
CA ALA A 208 1.56 9.99 21.80
C ALA A 208 3.08 9.84 21.88
N TRP A 209 3.80 10.11 20.78
CA TRP A 209 5.26 10.08 20.77
C TRP A 209 5.88 11.13 21.71
N ILE A 210 5.34 12.35 21.72
CA ILE A 210 5.76 13.43 22.62
C ILE A 210 5.54 13.01 24.08
N TYR A 211 4.36 12.50 24.41
CA TYR A 211 4.02 12.03 25.74
C TYR A 211 4.99 10.97 26.23
N ASN A 212 5.19 9.94 25.46
CA ASN A 212 6.06 8.81 25.83
C ASN A 212 7.54 9.21 26.01
N ASN A 213 8.03 10.17 25.23
CA ASN A 213 9.43 10.57 25.30
C ASN A 213 9.72 11.67 26.33
N LEU A 214 8.79 12.59 26.56
CA LEU A 214 9.04 13.71 27.45
C LEU A 214 8.55 13.49 28.89
N ARG A 215 7.55 12.62 29.10
CA ARG A 215 7.00 12.39 30.45
C ARG A 215 8.06 12.00 31.47
N ILE A 216 8.92 11.03 31.13
CA ILE A 216 9.98 10.55 32.04
C ILE A 216 11.00 11.65 32.32
N ALA A 217 11.43 12.39 31.29
CA ALA A 217 12.37 13.47 31.43
C ALA A 217 11.82 14.64 32.27
N LEU A 218 10.52 14.92 32.15
CA LEU A 218 9.82 15.91 32.96
C LEU A 218 9.70 15.48 34.43
N ASP A 219 9.34 14.21 34.66
CA ASP A 219 9.20 13.68 36.02
C ASP A 219 10.55 13.57 36.76
N MET A 220 11.63 13.31 36.03
CA MET A 220 13.00 13.30 36.57
C MET A 220 13.59 14.71 36.79
N GLY A 221 12.91 15.77 36.35
CA GLY A 221 13.40 17.14 36.43
C GLY A 221 14.62 17.42 35.54
N GLU A 222 14.90 16.57 34.57
CA GLU A 222 16.04 16.72 33.65
C GLU A 222 15.90 17.93 32.71
N ILE A 223 14.68 18.44 32.56
CA ILE A 223 14.40 19.59 31.73
C ILE A 223 14.40 20.86 32.60
N ALA A 224 15.52 21.52 32.67
CA ALA A 224 15.71 22.75 33.43
C ALA A 224 15.11 23.98 32.72
N MET A 225 13.78 24.08 32.68
CA MET A 225 13.08 25.22 32.05
C MET A 225 12.38 26.17 33.06
N GLY A 226 12.73 26.11 34.33
CA GLY A 226 12.19 27.02 35.38
C GLY A 226 10.68 26.93 35.57
N GLN A 227 10.00 28.08 35.79
CA GLN A 227 8.57 28.14 36.06
C GLN A 227 7.67 27.71 34.90
N GLN A 228 8.19 27.60 33.67
CA GLN A 228 7.44 27.13 32.52
C GLN A 228 7.22 25.61 32.50
N LEU A 229 7.91 24.88 33.38
CA LEU A 229 7.84 23.42 33.46
C LEU A 229 6.42 22.91 33.78
N SER A 230 5.71 23.61 34.68
CA SER A 230 4.34 23.20 35.06
C SER A 230 3.34 23.30 33.91
N ILE A 231 3.44 24.34 33.11
CA ILE A 231 2.55 24.56 31.95
C ILE A 231 2.85 23.52 30.86
N ILE A 232 4.14 23.26 30.60
CA ILE A 232 4.55 22.24 29.62
C ILE A 232 4.08 20.86 30.06
N LYS A 233 4.22 20.54 31.35
CA LYS A 233 3.74 19.28 31.93
C LYS A 233 2.24 19.12 31.78
N GLU A 234 1.44 20.14 32.09
CA GLU A 234 -0.02 20.11 31.93
C GLU A 234 -0.44 19.86 30.48
N ILE A 235 0.22 20.50 29.50
CA ILE A 235 -0.05 20.28 28.07
C ILE A 235 0.30 18.84 27.65
N ILE A 236 1.44 18.33 28.12
CA ILE A 236 1.89 16.97 27.79
C ILE A 236 1.02 15.91 28.45
N ASP A 237 0.59 16.14 29.69
CA ASP A 237 -0.35 15.24 30.38
C ASP A 237 -1.69 15.18 29.64
N GLY A 238 -2.12 16.29 29.00
CA GLY A 238 -3.28 16.30 28.11
C GLY A 238 -3.13 15.50 26.82
N TYR A 239 -1.93 14.99 26.51
CA TYR A 239 -1.71 14.10 25.36
C TYR A 239 -1.80 12.62 25.73
N SER A 240 -2.06 12.28 26.99
CA SER A 240 -2.21 10.90 27.47
C SER A 240 -3.34 10.14 26.74
N ASP A 241 -4.38 10.87 26.31
CA ASP A 241 -5.54 10.28 25.63
C ASP A 241 -5.33 10.06 24.12
N ALA A 242 -4.12 10.31 23.63
CA ALA A 242 -3.78 10.20 22.20
C ALA A 242 -3.23 8.80 21.80
N GLU A 243 -3.22 7.82 22.72
CA GLU A 243 -2.81 6.44 22.42
C GLU A 243 -3.86 5.62 21.66
#